data_d133c65cdbe8ad9831ce00a323f93b58
#
_entry.id   d133c65cdbe8ad9831ce00a323f93b58
#
_cell.length_a   1.000
_cell.length_b   1.000
_cell.length_c   1.000
_cell.angle_alpha   90.00
_cell.angle_beta   90.00
_cell.angle_gamma   90.00
#
_symmetry.space_group_name_H-M   'P 1'
#
loop_
_entity.id
_entity.type
_entity.pdbx_description
1 polymer ?
#
loop_
_entity_poly.entity_id
_entity_poly.type
_entity_poly.pdbx_seq_one_letter_code
_entity_poly.pdbx_strand_id
1 'polypeptide(L)'
;MRELDIGEVRVTEHRGHDDLLSAGLGVAGLAGVPVPFAHPLDPTAAELRRRAIQTSWKGIADLGPLGGYGAVYGSVPDVPGREYQMFARIPGAHAPHRVLLQLPDAFDHGRRCLVVTASSGSRGIYGAIALAGAWGLPRGCAVAYTDKGTGAGYYDYADNSGVALDGRRAKRGEAVLEFQPSPAPPTAGIAIKQMHSGDNPEADWGRHVMQAAQFGLAMLDRAYPDEAPFTPQNTKIVATGLSNGGGAVLQAAGLDHDDFFAGVVALEPNVYVAGHGRALFDYATEAAIWLPCALSSERFAATPFARGPTGQPPAPWLLRCASLRVQGRLAGNTTAEQAEQAYQYLHTRGWTDEAMRTAASTTAFDLWRAITAGYASSYLRRGPGDMPCGFHYAATGAGTLPGITDPLARAAWWADASGIPPGNGVGLFGGVNVSRDPTLIGENGLRMLWTGDDHESQALHASIAATAAKLPRSDLPLWVLHGASDGLLPTAFSSEPYVAWLREQGRKPIYWKVPYAQHFDAFLALPGFGDRHVPLLPYGYAALDRLWAHLYQGAAWPDDVPAPAARPRGAGSLERTMLDLP
;
A
#
# COMPACT_ATOMS: atom_id res chain seq x y z
N MET A 1 8.22 2.67 -25.84
CA MET A 1 8.10 1.64 -24.77
C MET A 1 7.90 0.29 -25.44
N ARG A 2 8.52 -0.83 -24.94
CA ARG A 2 8.24 -2.16 -25.52
C ARG A 2 6.79 -2.51 -25.24
N GLU A 3 6.10 -3.00 -26.28
CA GLU A 3 4.71 -3.42 -26.23
C GLU A 3 4.50 -4.52 -25.18
N LEU A 4 3.35 -4.48 -24.46
CA LEU A 4 2.97 -5.53 -23.53
C LEU A 4 2.64 -6.80 -24.31
N ASP A 5 3.28 -7.91 -23.96
CA ASP A 5 2.90 -9.23 -24.49
C ASP A 5 1.60 -9.69 -23.83
N ILE A 6 0.55 -9.85 -24.65
CA ILE A 6 -0.76 -10.32 -24.17
C ILE A 6 -0.77 -11.85 -24.21
N GLY A 7 -0.61 -12.44 -23.03
CA GLY A 7 -0.74 -13.86 -22.81
C GLY A 7 -2.19 -14.36 -22.71
N GLU A 8 -2.39 -15.44 -21.99
CA GLU A 8 -3.72 -15.97 -21.70
C GLU A 8 -4.49 -15.01 -20.78
N VAL A 9 -5.67 -14.59 -21.22
CA VAL A 9 -6.55 -13.67 -20.50
C VAL A 9 -7.77 -14.41 -20.00
N ARG A 10 -7.94 -14.44 -18.70
CA ARG A 10 -9.16 -14.91 -18.04
C ARG A 10 -10.20 -13.79 -18.06
N VAL A 11 -11.43 -14.11 -18.49
CA VAL A 11 -12.57 -13.18 -18.52
C VAL A 11 -13.68 -13.73 -17.64
N THR A 12 -14.27 -12.86 -16.82
CA THR A 12 -15.43 -13.18 -15.97
C THR A 12 -16.49 -12.10 -16.06
N GLU A 13 -17.75 -12.50 -15.91
CA GLU A 13 -18.90 -11.59 -15.90
C GLU A 13 -19.45 -11.44 -14.48
N HIS A 14 -19.80 -10.21 -14.11
CA HIS A 14 -20.23 -9.83 -12.77
C HIS A 14 -21.48 -8.98 -12.87
N ARG A 15 -22.64 -9.55 -12.51
CA ARG A 15 -23.97 -8.93 -12.59
C ARG A 15 -24.86 -9.41 -11.47
N GLY A 16 -25.93 -8.68 -11.18
CA GLY A 16 -26.90 -9.02 -10.16
C GLY A 16 -26.29 -8.96 -8.75
N HIS A 17 -26.20 -10.09 -8.07
CA HIS A 17 -25.62 -10.17 -6.72
C HIS A 17 -24.09 -10.30 -6.71
N ASP A 18 -23.44 -9.99 -7.82
CA ASP A 18 -21.98 -10.03 -7.96
C ASP A 18 -21.51 -8.90 -8.91
N ASP A 19 -21.46 -7.68 -8.41
CA ASP A 19 -21.04 -6.49 -9.17
C ASP A 19 -19.51 -6.30 -9.16
N LEU A 20 -19.00 -5.35 -9.99
CA LEU A 20 -17.58 -5.05 -10.08
C LEU A 20 -17.01 -4.37 -8.82
N LEU A 21 -17.82 -3.58 -8.12
CA LEU A 21 -17.34 -2.70 -7.06
C LEU A 21 -17.43 -3.33 -5.66
N SER A 22 -18.48 -4.10 -5.39
CA SER A 22 -18.73 -4.68 -4.07
C SER A 22 -18.88 -6.20 -4.05
N ALA A 23 -18.89 -6.85 -5.21
CA ALA A 23 -19.24 -8.26 -5.35
C ALA A 23 -20.61 -8.60 -4.70
N GLY A 24 -21.58 -7.69 -4.84
CA GLY A 24 -22.93 -7.81 -4.30
C GLY A 24 -23.08 -7.51 -2.81
N LEU A 25 -22.02 -7.07 -2.14
CA LEU A 25 -22.02 -6.82 -0.70
C LEU A 25 -22.66 -5.47 -0.32
N GLY A 26 -22.54 -4.46 -1.19
CA GLY A 26 -22.89 -3.09 -0.85
C GLY A 26 -22.12 -2.58 0.37
N VAL A 27 -22.39 -1.35 0.82
CA VAL A 27 -21.67 -0.75 1.97
C VAL A 27 -21.79 -1.60 3.24
N ALA A 28 -23.00 -2.08 3.54
CA ALA A 28 -23.25 -2.85 4.77
C ALA A 28 -22.52 -4.20 4.79
N GLY A 29 -22.51 -4.92 3.68
CA GLY A 29 -21.79 -6.19 3.56
C GLY A 29 -20.27 -5.99 3.56
N LEU A 30 -19.78 -4.92 2.91
CA LEU A 30 -18.37 -4.56 2.95
C LEU A 30 -17.89 -4.26 4.39
N ALA A 31 -18.70 -3.56 5.18
CA ALA A 31 -18.40 -3.28 6.60
C ALA A 31 -18.55 -4.54 7.49
N GLY A 32 -19.37 -5.49 7.08
CA GLY A 32 -19.74 -6.66 7.87
C GLY A 32 -18.63 -7.70 8.07
N VAL A 33 -18.97 -8.76 8.79
CA VAL A 33 -18.10 -9.93 8.94
C VAL A 33 -18.02 -10.66 7.59
N PRO A 34 -16.85 -11.13 7.18
CA PRO A 34 -16.70 -11.89 5.95
C PRO A 34 -17.56 -13.15 5.91
N VAL A 35 -18.26 -13.37 4.81
CA VAL A 35 -19.08 -14.58 4.62
C VAL A 35 -18.16 -15.81 4.60
N PRO A 36 -18.44 -16.84 5.39
CA PRO A 36 -17.70 -18.10 5.35
C PRO A 36 -17.75 -18.73 3.95
N PHE A 37 -16.68 -19.40 3.56
CA PHE A 37 -16.67 -20.21 2.34
C PHE A 37 -17.56 -21.44 2.48
N ALA A 38 -18.29 -21.81 1.44
CA ALA A 38 -19.12 -23.02 1.44
C ALA A 38 -18.28 -24.28 1.64
N HIS A 39 -17.10 -24.31 1.00
CA HIS A 39 -16.08 -25.32 1.21
C HIS A 39 -14.79 -24.66 1.69
N PRO A 40 -14.54 -24.58 3.00
CA PRO A 40 -13.43 -23.81 3.56
C PRO A 40 -12.04 -24.20 3.08
N LEU A 41 -11.82 -25.47 2.71
CA LEU A 41 -10.54 -25.96 2.19
C LEU A 41 -10.38 -25.82 0.67
N ASP A 42 -11.48 -25.61 -0.06
CA ASP A 42 -11.51 -25.45 -1.51
C ASP A 42 -12.55 -24.39 -1.91
N PRO A 43 -12.32 -23.13 -1.55
CA PRO A 43 -13.23 -22.03 -1.92
C PRO A 43 -13.23 -21.82 -3.43
N THR A 44 -14.39 -21.42 -3.93
CA THR A 44 -14.54 -21.07 -5.35
C THR A 44 -13.84 -19.75 -5.67
N ALA A 45 -13.49 -19.54 -6.94
CA ALA A 45 -12.92 -18.27 -7.41
C ALA A 45 -13.85 -17.07 -7.12
N ALA A 46 -15.17 -17.26 -7.19
CA ALA A 46 -16.14 -16.21 -6.87
C ALA A 46 -16.16 -15.85 -5.37
N GLU A 47 -16.07 -16.84 -4.48
CA GLU A 47 -15.98 -16.58 -3.03
C GLU A 47 -14.68 -15.89 -2.66
N LEU A 48 -13.56 -16.30 -3.26
CA LEU A 48 -12.25 -15.66 -3.06
C LEU A 48 -12.26 -14.22 -3.57
N ARG A 49 -12.83 -13.97 -4.77
CA ARG A 49 -12.98 -12.61 -5.31
C ARG A 49 -13.78 -11.72 -4.35
N ARG A 50 -14.95 -12.18 -3.92
CA ARG A 50 -15.81 -11.43 -2.97
C ARG A 50 -15.06 -11.10 -1.68
N ARG A 51 -14.34 -12.07 -1.11
CA ARG A 51 -13.53 -11.87 0.09
C ARG A 51 -12.38 -10.89 -0.17
N ALA A 52 -11.68 -10.97 -1.31
CA ALA A 52 -10.58 -10.08 -1.68
C ALA A 52 -11.05 -8.62 -1.85
N ILE A 53 -12.21 -8.42 -2.49
CA ILE A 53 -12.85 -7.10 -2.60
C ILE A 53 -13.19 -6.56 -1.19
N GLN A 54 -13.87 -7.35 -0.36
CA GLN A 54 -14.24 -6.94 1.00
C GLN A 54 -13.01 -6.56 1.84
N THR A 55 -11.98 -7.40 1.84
CA THR A 55 -10.73 -7.16 2.59
C THR A 55 -10.02 -5.91 2.11
N SER A 56 -10.01 -5.66 0.79
CA SER A 56 -9.42 -4.46 0.20
C SER A 56 -10.17 -3.19 0.62
N TRP A 57 -11.49 -3.20 0.58
CA TRP A 57 -12.30 -2.09 1.09
C TRP A 57 -12.05 -1.80 2.57
N LYS A 58 -12.15 -2.82 3.42
CA LYS A 58 -11.93 -2.71 4.89
C LYS A 58 -10.53 -2.25 5.25
N GLY A 59 -9.57 -2.47 4.38
CA GLY A 59 -8.19 -2.09 4.61
C GLY A 59 -7.88 -0.65 4.23
N ILE A 60 -8.77 0.04 3.51
CA ILE A 60 -8.55 1.40 3.01
C ILE A 60 -9.59 2.38 3.56
N ALA A 61 -10.88 2.05 3.44
CA ALA A 61 -11.97 2.95 3.80
C ALA A 61 -12.45 2.78 5.25
N ASP A 62 -12.89 3.86 5.88
CA ASP A 62 -13.68 3.80 7.11
C ASP A 62 -15.15 3.54 6.77
N LEU A 63 -15.53 2.27 6.84
CA LEU A 63 -16.91 1.81 6.63
C LEU A 63 -17.72 1.77 7.93
N GLY A 64 -17.19 2.30 9.01
CA GLY A 64 -17.85 2.38 10.32
C GLY A 64 -19.04 3.36 10.30
N PRO A 65 -20.01 3.19 11.23
CA PRO A 65 -21.23 3.98 11.25
C PRO A 65 -21.02 5.48 11.50
N LEU A 66 -19.88 5.87 12.08
CA LEU A 66 -19.53 7.26 12.34
C LEU A 66 -18.60 7.84 11.26
N GLY A 67 -18.06 7.02 10.36
CA GLY A 67 -17.03 7.39 9.36
C GLY A 67 -17.58 8.14 8.16
N GLY A 68 -18.90 8.10 7.93
CA GLY A 68 -19.60 8.88 6.89
C GLY A 68 -19.47 8.32 5.46
N TYR A 69 -18.78 7.21 5.23
CA TYR A 69 -18.73 6.60 3.89
C TYR A 69 -20.12 6.12 3.44
N GLY A 70 -20.50 6.50 2.22
CA GLY A 70 -21.85 6.22 1.68
C GLY A 70 -22.94 7.17 2.15
N ALA A 71 -22.71 8.03 3.16
CA ALA A 71 -23.68 8.98 3.69
C ALA A 71 -23.20 10.44 3.55
N VAL A 72 -21.92 10.70 3.83
CA VAL A 72 -21.31 12.04 3.77
C VAL A 72 -20.48 12.20 2.50
N TYR A 73 -19.74 11.16 2.15
CA TYR A 73 -18.92 11.08 0.95
C TYR A 73 -18.87 9.64 0.43
N GLY A 74 -18.45 9.50 -0.83
CA GLY A 74 -18.35 8.20 -1.50
C GLY A 74 -19.69 7.52 -1.75
N SER A 75 -19.68 6.46 -2.52
CA SER A 75 -20.81 5.60 -2.74
C SER A 75 -20.37 4.23 -3.23
N VAL A 76 -21.20 3.21 -3.05
CA VAL A 76 -20.98 1.85 -3.56
C VAL A 76 -22.24 1.42 -4.31
N PRO A 77 -22.48 1.98 -5.51
CA PRO A 77 -23.59 1.53 -6.34
C PRO A 77 -23.29 0.15 -6.93
N ASP A 78 -24.35 -0.52 -7.36
CA ASP A 78 -24.24 -1.74 -8.18
C ASP A 78 -23.62 -1.37 -9.54
N VAL A 79 -22.50 -2.00 -9.89
CA VAL A 79 -21.82 -1.77 -11.18
C VAL A 79 -21.64 -3.11 -11.89
N PRO A 80 -22.59 -3.48 -12.79
CA PRO A 80 -22.44 -4.68 -13.59
C PRO A 80 -21.33 -4.52 -14.65
N GLY A 81 -20.68 -5.63 -15.01
CA GLY A 81 -19.65 -5.60 -16.02
C GLY A 81 -18.82 -6.87 -16.12
N ARG A 82 -17.62 -6.73 -16.64
CA ARG A 82 -16.65 -7.82 -16.86
C ARG A 82 -15.30 -7.52 -16.24
N GLU A 83 -14.60 -8.58 -15.82
CA GLU A 83 -13.19 -8.52 -15.45
C GLU A 83 -12.35 -9.28 -16.46
N TYR A 84 -11.22 -8.69 -16.84
CA TYR A 84 -10.16 -9.28 -17.65
C TYR A 84 -8.91 -9.35 -16.79
N GLN A 85 -8.26 -10.52 -16.70
CA GLN A 85 -7.09 -10.72 -15.86
C GLN A 85 -6.01 -11.50 -16.58
N MET A 86 -4.74 -11.14 -16.35
CA MET A 86 -3.61 -11.95 -16.75
C MET A 86 -2.41 -11.72 -15.82
N PHE A 87 -1.40 -12.57 -15.97
CA PHE A 87 -0.06 -12.33 -15.45
C PHE A 87 0.77 -11.64 -16.53
N ALA A 88 1.15 -10.38 -16.27
CA ALA A 88 2.07 -9.62 -17.10
C ALA A 88 3.51 -9.77 -16.58
N ARG A 89 4.50 -9.48 -17.43
CA ARG A 89 5.90 -9.55 -17.03
C ARG A 89 6.69 -8.35 -17.54
N ILE A 90 7.43 -7.73 -16.65
CA ILE A 90 8.42 -6.74 -17.04
C ILE A 90 9.58 -7.46 -17.73
N PRO A 91 10.07 -6.98 -18.89
CA PRO A 91 11.23 -7.58 -19.55
C PRO A 91 12.44 -7.67 -18.61
N GLY A 92 12.94 -8.90 -18.42
CA GLY A 92 14.04 -9.22 -17.53
C GLY A 92 13.65 -9.57 -16.08
N ALA A 93 12.38 -9.43 -15.70
CA ALA A 93 11.91 -9.84 -14.38
C ALA A 93 11.80 -11.37 -14.25
N HIS A 94 12.09 -11.89 -13.06
CA HIS A 94 11.97 -13.31 -12.73
C HIS A 94 10.51 -13.70 -12.47
N ALA A 95 9.75 -12.84 -11.81
CA ALA A 95 8.35 -13.09 -11.49
C ALA A 95 7.40 -12.18 -12.29
N PRO A 96 6.20 -12.67 -12.62
CA PRO A 96 5.17 -11.82 -13.22
C PRO A 96 4.54 -10.90 -12.17
N HIS A 97 3.83 -9.87 -12.65
CA HIS A 97 2.87 -9.13 -11.84
C HIS A 97 1.45 -9.35 -12.36
N ARG A 98 0.47 -9.18 -11.48
CA ARG A 98 -0.94 -9.32 -11.84
C ARG A 98 -1.46 -8.03 -12.46
N VAL A 99 -2.25 -8.14 -13.54
CA VAL A 99 -3.02 -7.04 -14.11
C VAL A 99 -4.49 -7.45 -14.21
N LEU A 100 -5.37 -6.51 -13.92
CA LEU A 100 -6.82 -6.68 -13.94
C LEU A 100 -7.45 -5.44 -14.59
N LEU A 101 -8.39 -5.64 -15.52
CA LEU A 101 -9.29 -4.58 -15.98
C LEU A 101 -10.71 -4.90 -15.50
N GLN A 102 -11.35 -3.95 -14.80
CA GLN A 102 -12.79 -3.90 -14.59
C GLN A 102 -13.42 -3.01 -15.66
N LEU A 103 -14.31 -3.59 -16.48
CA LEU A 103 -15.00 -2.90 -17.56
C LEU A 103 -16.51 -2.89 -17.25
N PRO A 104 -17.09 -1.73 -16.85
CA PRO A 104 -18.53 -1.65 -16.58
C PRO A 104 -19.36 -1.77 -17.86
N ASP A 105 -20.55 -2.37 -17.77
CA ASP A 105 -21.48 -2.44 -18.90
C ASP A 105 -21.92 -1.03 -19.37
N ALA A 106 -21.87 -0.04 -18.47
CA ALA A 106 -22.13 1.36 -18.74
C ALA A 106 -20.87 2.15 -19.16
N PHE A 107 -19.88 1.49 -19.78
CA PHE A 107 -18.69 2.19 -20.30
C PHE A 107 -19.08 3.37 -21.20
N ASP A 108 -18.52 4.55 -20.95
CA ASP A 108 -18.83 5.75 -21.72
C ASP A 108 -17.99 5.81 -23.01
N HIS A 109 -18.57 5.36 -24.10
CA HIS A 109 -17.93 5.33 -25.42
C HIS A 109 -17.60 6.73 -25.98
N GLY A 110 -18.32 7.75 -25.56
CA GLY A 110 -18.08 9.14 -25.96
C GLY A 110 -16.88 9.76 -25.23
N ARG A 111 -16.73 9.47 -23.93
CA ARG A 111 -15.64 9.99 -23.10
C ARG A 111 -14.39 9.14 -23.15
N ARG A 112 -14.51 7.84 -23.33
CA ARG A 112 -13.39 6.88 -23.39
C ARG A 112 -12.41 7.08 -22.25
N CYS A 113 -12.88 6.85 -21.01
CA CYS A 113 -12.08 7.02 -19.80
C CYS A 113 -11.49 5.67 -19.35
N LEU A 114 -10.17 5.66 -19.10
CA LEU A 114 -9.47 4.57 -18.43
C LEU A 114 -8.78 5.11 -17.18
N VAL A 115 -9.14 4.59 -16.00
CA VAL A 115 -8.41 4.84 -14.76
C VAL A 115 -7.40 3.72 -14.57
N VAL A 116 -6.15 4.02 -14.24
CA VAL A 116 -5.15 3.04 -13.88
C VAL A 116 -4.66 3.26 -12.46
N THR A 117 -4.47 2.17 -11.74
CA THR A 117 -4.05 2.21 -10.34
C THR A 117 -3.16 1.04 -9.98
N ALA A 118 -2.35 1.24 -8.92
CA ALA A 118 -1.59 0.18 -8.29
C ALA A 118 -2.06 -0.01 -6.85
N SER A 119 -1.91 -1.23 -6.33
CA SER A 119 -2.27 -1.52 -4.94
C SER A 119 -1.44 -0.73 -3.94
N SER A 120 -1.97 -0.44 -2.77
CA SER A 120 -1.16 -0.02 -1.63
C SER A 120 -0.17 -1.13 -1.24
N GLY A 121 0.87 -0.78 -0.46
CA GLY A 121 2.09 -1.56 -0.26
C GLY A 121 1.95 -3.05 0.02
N SER A 122 0.92 -3.46 0.71
CA SER A 122 0.74 -4.82 1.22
C SER A 122 -0.57 -5.46 0.76
N ARG A 123 -1.30 -4.83 -0.15
CA ARG A 123 -2.59 -5.31 -0.64
C ARG A 123 -2.43 -6.12 -1.93
N GLY A 124 -3.45 -6.95 -2.22
CA GLY A 124 -3.58 -7.64 -3.50
C GLY A 124 -4.20 -6.76 -4.58
N ILE A 125 -4.63 -7.38 -5.67
CA ILE A 125 -5.05 -6.72 -6.91
C ILE A 125 -6.17 -5.69 -6.74
N TYR A 126 -7.11 -5.89 -5.80
CA TYR A 126 -8.18 -4.93 -5.51
C TYR A 126 -7.78 -3.84 -4.50
N GLY A 127 -6.49 -3.73 -4.14
CA GLY A 127 -6.00 -2.89 -3.05
C GLY A 127 -6.23 -1.39 -3.20
N ALA A 128 -6.64 -0.91 -4.37
CA ALA A 128 -7.02 0.48 -4.61
C ALA A 128 -8.49 0.64 -5.05
N ILE A 129 -9.34 -0.39 -4.88
CA ILE A 129 -10.73 -0.37 -5.33
C ILE A 129 -11.55 0.75 -4.66
N ALA A 130 -11.29 1.02 -3.38
CA ALA A 130 -11.94 2.08 -2.64
C ALA A 130 -11.59 3.50 -3.15
N LEU A 131 -10.52 3.67 -3.91
CA LEU A 131 -10.17 4.93 -4.56
C LEU A 131 -10.55 4.89 -6.05
N ALA A 132 -9.85 4.10 -6.83
CA ALA A 132 -9.96 4.09 -8.30
C ALA A 132 -11.28 3.48 -8.79
N GLY A 133 -11.67 2.32 -8.24
CA GLY A 133 -12.92 1.64 -8.58
C GLY A 133 -14.14 2.45 -8.17
N ALA A 134 -14.18 2.88 -6.92
CA ALA A 134 -15.29 3.65 -6.36
C ALA A 134 -15.53 4.99 -7.07
N TRP A 135 -14.45 5.61 -7.56
CA TRP A 135 -14.56 6.86 -8.31
C TRP A 135 -14.85 6.62 -9.80
N GLY A 136 -14.12 5.70 -10.44
CA GLY A 136 -14.12 5.55 -11.90
C GLY A 136 -15.28 4.74 -12.44
N LEU A 137 -15.58 3.58 -11.87
CA LEU A 137 -16.60 2.66 -12.40
C LEU A 137 -18.00 3.29 -12.50
N PRO A 138 -18.53 4.00 -11.47
CA PRO A 138 -19.83 4.66 -11.57
C PRO A 138 -19.90 5.80 -12.59
N ARG A 139 -18.74 6.30 -13.04
CA ARG A 139 -18.63 7.33 -14.09
C ARG A 139 -18.53 6.76 -15.50
N GLY A 140 -18.62 5.43 -15.64
CA GLY A 140 -18.46 4.76 -16.92
C GLY A 140 -17.01 4.66 -17.38
N CYS A 141 -16.03 4.83 -16.50
CA CYS A 141 -14.63 4.54 -16.80
C CYS A 141 -14.35 3.03 -16.68
N ALA A 142 -13.51 2.49 -17.55
CA ALA A 142 -12.82 1.25 -17.27
C ALA A 142 -11.72 1.49 -16.22
N VAL A 143 -11.45 0.51 -15.35
CA VAL A 143 -10.45 0.66 -14.28
C VAL A 143 -9.45 -0.49 -14.34
N ALA A 144 -8.18 -0.17 -14.58
CA ALA A 144 -7.08 -1.11 -14.63
C ALA A 144 -6.28 -1.10 -13.32
N TYR A 145 -6.00 -2.27 -12.79
CA TYR A 145 -5.30 -2.48 -11.52
C TYR A 145 -4.03 -3.29 -11.72
N THR A 146 -3.04 -3.07 -10.85
CA THR A 146 -1.88 -3.96 -10.73
C THR A 146 -1.45 -4.10 -9.27
N ASP A 147 -0.78 -5.20 -8.95
CA ASP A 147 -0.12 -5.42 -7.66
C ASP A 147 1.28 -6.00 -7.84
N LYS A 148 2.09 -5.94 -6.79
CA LYS A 148 3.44 -6.48 -6.77
C LYS A 148 3.57 -7.78 -5.97
N GLY A 149 2.46 -8.30 -5.45
CA GLY A 149 2.40 -9.56 -4.73
C GLY A 149 2.92 -9.54 -3.30
N THR A 150 2.89 -8.38 -2.61
CA THR A 150 3.24 -8.29 -1.19
C THR A 150 2.20 -8.98 -0.32
N GLY A 151 0.93 -8.76 -0.61
CA GLY A 151 -0.19 -9.31 0.16
C GLY A 151 -0.91 -10.48 -0.53
N ALA A 152 -0.51 -10.93 -1.70
CA ALA A 152 -1.24 -11.91 -2.48
C ALA A 152 -0.37 -13.00 -3.12
N GLY A 153 0.88 -12.71 -3.43
CA GLY A 153 1.78 -13.64 -4.13
C GLY A 153 2.51 -14.58 -3.19
N TYR A 154 1.84 -15.61 -2.70
CA TYR A 154 2.41 -16.59 -1.75
C TYR A 154 2.82 -17.89 -2.40
N TYR A 155 3.85 -18.50 -1.82
CA TYR A 155 4.22 -19.88 -2.07
C TYR A 155 4.53 -20.58 -0.74
N ASP A 156 3.83 -21.70 -0.46
CA ASP A 156 4.04 -22.52 0.73
C ASP A 156 4.88 -23.75 0.36
N TYR A 157 6.08 -23.83 0.90
CA TYR A 157 6.98 -24.95 0.67
C TYR A 157 6.47 -26.26 1.30
N ALA A 158 5.74 -26.18 2.42
CA ALA A 158 5.23 -27.36 3.10
C ALA A 158 4.20 -28.13 2.26
N ASP A 159 3.45 -27.40 1.41
CA ASP A 159 2.43 -27.96 0.53
C ASP A 159 2.84 -27.93 -0.96
N ASN A 160 3.97 -27.34 -1.26
CA ASN A 160 4.47 -27.12 -2.62
C ASN A 160 3.42 -26.45 -3.52
N SER A 161 2.76 -25.43 -3.01
CA SER A 161 1.62 -24.77 -3.65
C SER A 161 1.71 -23.25 -3.61
N GLY A 162 1.09 -22.62 -4.60
CA GLY A 162 0.98 -21.17 -4.76
C GLY A 162 -0.44 -20.76 -5.14
N VAL A 163 -0.58 -19.56 -5.69
CA VAL A 163 -1.86 -18.97 -6.08
C VAL A 163 -1.96 -18.91 -7.59
N ALA A 164 -3.03 -19.44 -8.16
CA ALA A 164 -3.36 -19.34 -9.58
C ALA A 164 -3.99 -17.98 -9.93
N LEU A 165 -4.22 -17.72 -11.20
CA LEU A 165 -4.76 -16.44 -11.68
C LEU A 165 -6.15 -16.13 -11.11
N ASP A 166 -6.96 -17.14 -10.85
CA ASP A 166 -8.31 -17.02 -10.28
C ASP A 166 -8.35 -16.90 -8.74
N GLY A 167 -7.17 -16.82 -8.11
CA GLY A 167 -7.02 -16.72 -6.65
C GLY A 167 -7.02 -18.06 -5.90
N ARG A 168 -7.34 -19.17 -6.56
CA ARG A 168 -7.35 -20.50 -5.94
C ARG A 168 -5.94 -21.01 -5.69
N ARG A 169 -5.79 -21.85 -4.68
CA ARG A 169 -4.55 -22.58 -4.43
C ARG A 169 -4.37 -23.69 -5.45
N ALA A 170 -3.15 -23.81 -5.96
CA ALA A 170 -2.76 -24.94 -6.83
C ALA A 170 -1.32 -25.37 -6.50
N LYS A 171 -1.05 -26.67 -6.69
CA LYS A 171 0.32 -27.18 -6.54
C LYS A 171 1.17 -26.80 -7.75
N ARG A 172 2.47 -26.82 -7.53
CA ARG A 172 3.45 -26.63 -8.59
C ARG A 172 3.20 -27.62 -9.73
N GLY A 173 3.01 -27.11 -10.95
CA GLY A 173 2.76 -27.90 -12.14
C GLY A 173 1.28 -28.18 -12.45
N GLU A 174 0.34 -27.89 -11.54
CA GLU A 174 -1.10 -28.03 -11.80
C GLU A 174 -1.70 -26.82 -12.53
N ALA A 175 -1.14 -25.64 -12.28
CA ALA A 175 -1.55 -24.39 -12.93
C ALA A 175 -0.37 -23.43 -13.04
N VAL A 176 -0.54 -22.35 -13.83
CA VAL A 176 0.36 -21.20 -13.81
C VAL A 176 0.14 -20.44 -12.50
N LEU A 177 1.17 -20.38 -11.67
CA LEU A 177 1.14 -19.72 -10.38
C LEU A 177 1.61 -18.28 -10.50
N GLU A 178 1.01 -17.40 -9.70
CA GLU A 178 1.46 -16.00 -9.57
C GLU A 178 2.92 -15.90 -9.12
N PHE A 179 3.32 -16.80 -8.23
CA PHE A 179 4.68 -16.89 -7.75
C PHE A 179 5.08 -18.34 -7.53
N GLN A 180 6.20 -18.68 -8.10
CA GLN A 180 6.84 -19.99 -7.98
C GLN A 180 8.33 -19.75 -7.83
N PRO A 181 8.87 -19.75 -6.60
CA PRO A 181 10.29 -19.54 -6.39
C PRO A 181 11.09 -20.67 -7.02
N SER A 182 12.33 -20.37 -7.41
CA SER A 182 13.27 -21.41 -7.84
C SER A 182 13.39 -22.49 -6.75
N PRO A 183 13.60 -23.75 -7.13
CA PRO A 183 13.81 -24.82 -6.17
C PRO A 183 15.15 -24.63 -5.46
N ALA A 184 15.24 -23.61 -4.65
CA ALA A 184 16.28 -23.49 -3.64
C ALA A 184 15.99 -24.49 -2.51
N PRO A 185 16.98 -24.81 -1.68
CA PRO A 185 16.85 -25.88 -0.71
C PRO A 185 15.55 -25.78 0.08
N PRO A 186 14.95 -26.91 0.45
CA PRO A 186 13.65 -26.95 1.12
C PRO A 186 13.78 -26.24 2.45
N THR A 187 13.45 -25.00 2.46
CA THR A 187 13.21 -24.29 3.67
C THR A 187 11.77 -24.52 4.03
N ALA A 188 11.52 -25.09 5.20
CA ALA A 188 10.20 -25.00 5.78
C ALA A 188 9.88 -23.50 5.90
N GLY A 189 8.80 -23.04 5.25
CA GLY A 189 8.45 -21.64 5.30
C GLY A 189 7.57 -21.19 4.14
N ILE A 190 7.35 -19.90 4.09
CA ILE A 190 6.49 -19.26 3.12
C ILE A 190 7.30 -18.21 2.36
N ALA A 191 7.28 -18.30 1.04
CA ALA A 191 7.83 -17.29 0.18
C ALA A 191 6.75 -16.29 -0.23
N ILE A 192 7.14 -15.01 -0.36
CA ILE A 192 6.29 -13.90 -0.75
C ILE A 192 6.90 -13.25 -2.00
N LYS A 193 6.14 -13.12 -3.07
CA LYS A 193 6.64 -12.69 -4.38
C LYS A 193 7.44 -11.39 -4.32
N GLN A 194 6.90 -10.35 -3.71
CA GLN A 194 7.54 -9.04 -3.62
C GLN A 194 8.92 -9.10 -2.96
N MET A 195 9.12 -10.00 -1.99
CA MET A 195 10.34 -10.07 -1.17
C MET A 195 11.35 -11.10 -1.67
N HIS A 196 10.88 -12.13 -2.37
CA HIS A 196 11.67 -13.33 -2.65
C HIS A 196 11.72 -13.70 -4.13
N SER A 197 11.24 -12.83 -5.03
CA SER A 197 11.27 -13.07 -6.48
C SER A 197 12.67 -12.97 -7.10
N GLY A 198 13.61 -12.35 -6.41
CA GLY A 198 14.91 -12.00 -6.99
C GLY A 198 14.87 -10.71 -7.83
N ASP A 199 13.70 -10.06 -7.91
CA ASP A 199 13.50 -8.78 -8.58
C ASP A 199 13.57 -7.61 -7.58
N ASN A 200 13.54 -6.38 -8.09
CA ASN A 200 13.27 -5.17 -7.30
C ASN A 200 11.95 -4.56 -7.77
N PRO A 201 10.78 -5.09 -7.33
CA PRO A 201 9.47 -4.62 -7.80
C PRO A 201 9.18 -3.17 -7.40
N GLU A 202 9.85 -2.64 -6.39
CA GLU A 202 9.75 -1.22 -6.02
C GLU A 202 10.33 -0.31 -7.11
N ALA A 203 11.43 -0.71 -7.76
CA ALA A 203 12.02 0.03 -8.88
C ALA A 203 11.21 -0.11 -10.18
N ASP A 204 10.51 -1.23 -10.34
CA ASP A 204 9.66 -1.50 -11.50
C ASP A 204 8.19 -1.05 -11.30
N TRP A 205 7.86 -0.47 -10.15
CA TRP A 205 6.47 -0.22 -9.76
C TRP A 205 5.74 0.72 -10.72
N GLY A 206 6.40 1.76 -11.22
CA GLY A 206 5.88 2.62 -12.28
C GLY A 206 5.69 1.88 -13.62
N ARG A 207 6.56 0.93 -13.95
CA ARG A 207 6.44 0.10 -15.17
C ARG A 207 5.26 -0.87 -15.08
N HIS A 208 4.95 -1.40 -13.88
CA HIS A 208 3.74 -2.19 -13.64
C HIS A 208 2.47 -1.36 -13.94
N VAL A 209 2.41 -0.10 -13.49
CA VAL A 209 1.30 0.82 -13.81
C VAL A 209 1.17 1.04 -15.32
N MET A 210 2.28 1.29 -16.01
CA MET A 210 2.27 1.47 -17.47
C MET A 210 1.75 0.22 -18.19
N GLN A 211 2.19 -0.98 -17.80
CA GLN A 211 1.70 -2.23 -18.38
C GLN A 211 0.22 -2.49 -18.05
N ALA A 212 -0.24 -2.13 -16.85
CA ALA A 212 -1.66 -2.24 -16.50
C ALA A 212 -2.54 -1.32 -17.37
N ALA A 213 -2.09 -0.10 -17.66
CA ALA A 213 -2.80 0.80 -18.56
C ALA A 213 -2.79 0.28 -20.02
N GLN A 214 -1.66 -0.23 -20.51
CA GLN A 214 -1.58 -0.86 -21.84
C GLN A 214 -2.49 -2.09 -21.94
N PHE A 215 -2.55 -2.90 -20.87
CA PHE A 215 -3.49 -4.01 -20.78
C PHE A 215 -4.93 -3.51 -20.84
N GLY A 216 -5.26 -2.43 -20.14
CA GLY A 216 -6.57 -1.81 -20.19
C GLY A 216 -6.99 -1.41 -21.60
N LEU A 217 -6.11 -0.73 -22.34
CA LEU A 217 -6.36 -0.35 -23.73
C LEU A 217 -6.57 -1.58 -24.63
N ALA A 218 -5.72 -2.59 -24.53
CA ALA A 218 -5.84 -3.82 -25.32
C ALA A 218 -7.13 -4.59 -25.01
N MET A 219 -7.62 -4.56 -23.77
CA MET A 219 -8.90 -5.20 -23.42
C MET A 219 -10.11 -4.38 -23.88
N LEU A 220 -9.98 -3.06 -23.98
CA LEU A 220 -10.99 -2.22 -24.65
C LEU A 220 -11.07 -2.54 -26.14
N ASP A 221 -9.94 -2.69 -26.84
CA ASP A 221 -9.90 -3.14 -28.24
C ASP A 221 -10.60 -4.49 -28.41
N ARG A 222 -10.35 -5.43 -27.50
CA ARG A 222 -10.98 -6.76 -27.52
C ARG A 222 -12.48 -6.70 -27.24
N ALA A 223 -12.91 -5.81 -26.33
CA ALA A 223 -14.31 -5.66 -25.94
C ALA A 223 -15.14 -4.93 -27.01
N TYR A 224 -14.54 -4.00 -27.72
CA TYR A 224 -15.17 -3.09 -28.69
C TYR A 224 -14.37 -3.03 -30.01
N PRO A 225 -14.32 -4.13 -30.78
CA PRO A 225 -13.47 -4.22 -31.98
C PRO A 225 -13.86 -3.21 -33.07
N ASP A 226 -15.13 -2.80 -33.13
CA ASP A 226 -15.61 -1.79 -34.09
C ASP A 226 -15.13 -0.37 -33.76
N GLU A 227 -14.66 -0.13 -32.54
CA GLU A 227 -14.16 1.16 -32.07
C GLU A 227 -12.64 1.20 -31.89
N ALA A 228 -11.99 0.05 -32.07
CA ALA A 228 -10.53 -0.06 -31.95
C ALA A 228 -9.81 0.72 -33.07
N PRO A 229 -8.60 1.23 -32.84
CA PRO A 229 -7.82 1.06 -31.60
C PRO A 229 -8.15 2.09 -30.52
N PHE A 230 -8.12 1.64 -29.25
CA PHE A 230 -8.09 2.54 -28.10
C PHE A 230 -6.63 2.93 -27.80
N THR A 231 -6.34 4.21 -27.81
CA THR A 231 -4.98 4.75 -27.69
C THR A 231 -4.96 5.92 -26.69
N PRO A 232 -3.80 6.33 -26.15
CA PRO A 232 -3.71 7.51 -25.29
C PRO A 232 -4.22 8.80 -25.96
N GLN A 233 -4.22 8.88 -27.30
CA GLN A 233 -4.69 10.04 -28.05
C GLN A 233 -6.21 10.13 -28.13
N ASN A 234 -6.92 9.00 -28.04
CA ASN A 234 -8.39 8.95 -28.10
C ASN A 234 -9.05 8.44 -26.83
N THR A 235 -8.27 8.08 -25.80
CA THR A 235 -8.73 7.57 -24.49
C THR A 235 -8.01 8.33 -23.39
N LYS A 236 -8.74 8.98 -22.50
CA LYS A 236 -8.13 9.70 -21.37
C LYS A 236 -7.72 8.72 -20.28
N ILE A 237 -6.42 8.56 -20.10
CA ILE A 237 -5.85 7.66 -19.09
C ILE A 237 -5.53 8.50 -17.85
N VAL A 238 -6.27 8.25 -16.76
CA VAL A 238 -6.07 8.90 -15.45
C VAL A 238 -5.36 7.91 -14.53
N ALA A 239 -4.18 8.28 -14.02
CA ALA A 239 -3.48 7.48 -13.03
C ALA A 239 -3.80 7.97 -11.62
N THR A 240 -4.21 7.06 -10.73
CA THR A 240 -4.44 7.40 -9.33
C THR A 240 -4.01 6.25 -8.42
N GLY A 241 -3.56 6.57 -7.21
CA GLY A 241 -3.14 5.55 -6.25
C GLY A 241 -2.91 6.14 -4.87
N LEU A 242 -2.83 5.27 -3.88
CA LEU A 242 -2.63 5.65 -2.49
C LEU A 242 -1.45 4.88 -1.89
N SER A 243 -0.72 5.49 -0.96
CA SER A 243 0.42 4.88 -0.28
C SER A 243 1.51 4.43 -1.28
N ASN A 244 1.89 3.19 -1.27
CA ASN A 244 2.81 2.60 -2.27
C ASN A 244 2.27 2.73 -3.70
N GLY A 245 0.95 2.57 -3.89
CA GLY A 245 0.30 2.80 -5.18
C GLY A 245 0.34 4.26 -5.62
N GLY A 246 0.28 5.21 -4.69
CA GLY A 246 0.53 6.63 -4.93
C GLY A 246 1.95 6.87 -5.44
N GLY A 247 2.95 6.24 -4.82
CA GLY A 247 4.33 6.24 -5.32
C GLY A 247 4.47 5.64 -6.71
N ALA A 248 3.77 4.52 -6.98
CA ALA A 248 3.78 3.86 -8.28
C ALA A 248 3.29 4.75 -9.41
N VAL A 249 2.16 5.47 -9.22
CA VAL A 249 1.63 6.36 -10.25
C VAL A 249 2.52 7.59 -10.46
N LEU A 250 3.22 8.06 -9.42
CA LEU A 250 4.22 9.13 -9.57
C LEU A 250 5.48 8.65 -10.30
N GLN A 251 5.92 7.40 -10.06
CA GLN A 251 6.98 6.79 -10.85
C GLN A 251 6.56 6.61 -12.31
N ALA A 252 5.32 6.16 -12.56
CA ALA A 252 4.79 6.04 -13.91
C ALA A 252 4.71 7.40 -14.63
N ALA A 253 4.31 8.46 -13.92
CA ALA A 253 4.33 9.82 -14.44
C ALA A 253 5.73 10.26 -14.90
N GLY A 254 6.77 9.85 -14.18
CA GLY A 254 8.17 10.09 -14.57
C GLY A 254 8.67 9.23 -15.74
N LEU A 255 7.90 8.22 -16.17
CA LEU A 255 8.16 7.40 -17.35
C LEU A 255 7.33 7.84 -18.57
N ASP A 256 6.39 8.77 -18.37
CA ASP A 256 5.52 9.29 -19.42
C ASP A 256 6.24 10.35 -20.25
N HIS A 257 6.67 9.98 -21.45
CA HIS A 257 7.33 10.88 -22.41
C HIS A 257 6.49 11.17 -23.66
N ASP A 258 5.35 10.47 -23.82
CA ASP A 258 4.56 10.45 -25.05
C ASP A 258 3.08 10.83 -24.80
N ASP A 259 2.81 11.68 -23.82
CA ASP A 259 1.46 12.12 -23.43
C ASP A 259 0.53 10.93 -23.09
N PHE A 260 1.09 9.92 -22.45
CA PHE A 260 0.37 8.70 -22.15
C PHE A 260 -0.72 8.91 -21.09
N PHE A 261 -0.45 9.69 -20.03
CA PHE A 261 -1.43 10.02 -19.01
C PHE A 261 -2.06 11.38 -19.25
N ALA A 262 -3.38 11.46 -19.11
CA ALA A 262 -4.14 12.71 -19.14
C ALA A 262 -4.05 13.49 -17.82
N GLY A 263 -3.74 12.82 -16.71
CA GLY A 263 -3.52 13.43 -15.40
C GLY A 263 -3.23 12.38 -14.33
N VAL A 264 -2.68 12.84 -13.21
CA VAL A 264 -2.26 11.99 -12.08
C VAL A 264 -2.75 12.58 -10.77
N VAL A 265 -3.36 11.74 -9.92
CA VAL A 265 -3.75 12.08 -8.55
C VAL A 265 -3.16 11.04 -7.60
N ALA A 266 -2.23 11.44 -6.74
CA ALA A 266 -1.53 10.56 -5.80
C ALA A 266 -1.86 10.94 -4.35
N LEU A 267 -2.32 9.94 -3.57
CA LEU A 267 -2.67 10.09 -2.17
C LEU A 267 -1.56 9.47 -1.31
N GLU A 268 -1.15 10.15 -0.25
CA GLU A 268 -0.11 9.76 0.73
C GLU A 268 1.00 8.88 0.12
N PRO A 269 1.66 9.37 -0.95
CA PRO A 269 2.53 8.53 -1.76
C PRO A 269 3.81 8.13 -1.02
N ASN A 270 4.19 6.84 -1.11
CA ASN A 270 5.56 6.43 -0.83
C ASN A 270 6.43 6.80 -2.02
N VAL A 271 6.97 8.01 -2.01
CA VAL A 271 7.83 8.51 -3.09
C VAL A 271 9.17 8.96 -2.53
N TYR A 272 10.23 8.58 -3.22
CA TYR A 272 11.61 8.97 -2.90
C TYR A 272 12.22 9.75 -4.05
N VAL A 273 12.92 10.82 -3.73
CA VAL A 273 13.70 11.61 -4.69
C VAL A 273 15.15 11.63 -4.22
N ALA A 274 16.06 11.24 -5.08
CA ALA A 274 17.48 11.24 -4.74
C ALA A 274 17.96 12.66 -4.38
N GLY A 275 18.57 12.79 -3.21
CA GLY A 275 19.01 14.08 -2.68
C GLY A 275 17.94 14.95 -2.03
N HIS A 276 16.68 14.53 -2.03
CA HIS A 276 15.56 15.22 -1.40
C HIS A 276 14.73 14.24 -0.56
N GLY A 277 14.43 14.59 0.68
CA GLY A 277 13.67 13.72 1.58
C GLY A 277 14.44 12.50 2.05
N ARG A 278 13.70 11.45 2.45
CA ARG A 278 14.28 10.24 3.02
C ARG A 278 13.64 9.00 2.38
N ALA A 279 14.44 8.00 2.05
CA ALA A 279 13.93 6.71 1.59
C ALA A 279 13.16 6.00 2.73
N LEU A 280 12.10 5.25 2.39
CA LEU A 280 11.31 4.49 3.37
C LEU A 280 12.20 3.62 4.25
N PHE A 281 13.17 2.92 3.69
CA PHE A 281 14.06 2.04 4.43
C PHE A 281 14.90 2.78 5.48
N ASP A 282 15.34 4.01 5.18
CA ASP A 282 16.09 4.85 6.13
C ASP A 282 15.26 5.16 7.37
N TYR A 283 14.12 5.84 7.21
CA TYR A 283 13.36 6.27 8.38
C TYR A 283 12.58 5.13 9.05
N ALA A 284 12.23 4.06 8.32
CA ALA A 284 11.58 2.90 8.92
C ALA A 284 12.54 2.08 9.81
N THR A 285 13.82 1.90 9.42
CA THR A 285 14.82 1.27 10.29
C THR A 285 15.16 2.14 11.51
N GLU A 286 15.14 3.46 11.35
CA GLU A 286 15.28 4.40 12.47
C GLU A 286 14.08 4.32 13.42
N ALA A 287 12.86 4.31 12.88
CA ALA A 287 11.61 4.20 13.63
C ALA A 287 11.55 2.90 14.46
N ALA A 288 11.90 1.75 13.85
CA ALA A 288 11.93 0.47 14.55
C ALA A 288 12.79 0.50 15.83
N ILE A 289 13.93 1.19 15.75
CA ILE A 289 14.87 1.29 16.87
C ILE A 289 14.42 2.33 17.92
N TRP A 290 14.01 3.53 17.49
CA TRP A 290 13.91 4.68 18.36
C TRP A 290 12.49 5.01 18.84
N LEU A 291 11.45 4.77 18.00
CA LEU A 291 10.07 5.11 18.36
C LEU A 291 9.56 4.40 19.63
N PRO A 292 9.85 3.11 19.87
CA PRO A 292 9.39 2.47 21.10
C PRO A 292 9.84 3.23 22.38
N CYS A 293 11.09 3.68 22.39
CA CYS A 293 11.59 4.47 23.52
C CYS A 293 11.02 5.89 23.53
N ALA A 294 11.01 6.61 22.41
CA ALA A 294 10.51 7.98 22.31
C ALA A 294 9.03 8.09 22.74
N LEU A 295 8.20 7.15 22.31
CA LEU A 295 6.77 7.10 22.66
C LEU A 295 6.51 6.77 24.14
N SER A 296 7.53 6.34 24.88
CA SER A 296 7.47 6.17 26.33
C SER A 296 7.51 7.50 27.08
N SER A 297 7.84 8.62 26.43
CA SER A 297 7.81 9.96 27.02
C SER A 297 6.39 10.37 27.45
N GLU A 298 6.29 11.17 28.52
CA GLU A 298 5.03 11.74 29.01
C GLU A 298 4.34 12.65 27.96
N ARG A 299 5.07 13.15 26.96
CA ARG A 299 4.53 13.88 25.81
C ARG A 299 3.45 13.09 25.08
N PHE A 300 3.54 11.76 25.12
CA PHE A 300 2.66 10.83 24.42
C PHE A 300 1.70 10.09 25.37
N ALA A 301 1.57 10.53 26.63
CA ALA A 301 0.72 9.85 27.62
C ALA A 301 -0.75 9.71 27.17
N ALA A 302 -1.29 10.70 26.46
CA ALA A 302 -2.65 10.69 25.92
C ALA A 302 -2.76 10.12 24.50
N THR A 303 -1.67 9.54 23.95
CA THR A 303 -1.64 9.01 22.59
C THR A 303 -2.16 7.57 22.60
N PRO A 304 -3.12 7.22 21.71
CA PRO A 304 -3.57 5.85 21.55
C PRO A 304 -2.38 4.92 21.27
N PHE A 305 -2.42 3.71 21.82
CA PHE A 305 -1.36 2.68 21.72
C PHE A 305 -0.03 3.01 22.43
N ALA A 306 0.20 4.25 22.86
CA ALA A 306 1.42 4.59 23.61
C ALA A 306 1.36 4.20 25.09
N ARG A 307 0.19 3.85 25.58
CA ARG A 307 -0.02 3.38 26.98
C ARG A 307 -0.89 2.12 26.97
N GLY A 308 -0.52 1.19 27.84
CA GLY A 308 -1.34 0.02 28.14
C GLY A 308 -2.50 0.34 29.09
N PRO A 309 -3.31 -0.66 29.46
CA PRO A 309 -4.46 -0.48 30.36
C PRO A 309 -4.12 0.10 31.73
N THR A 310 -2.88 -0.04 32.19
CA THR A 310 -2.38 0.51 33.46
C THR A 310 -1.90 1.96 33.35
N GLY A 311 -2.01 2.59 32.19
CA GLY A 311 -1.48 3.94 31.95
C GLY A 311 0.04 3.99 31.74
N GLN A 312 0.72 2.84 31.76
CA GLN A 312 2.17 2.75 31.54
C GLN A 312 2.50 2.44 30.09
N PRO A 313 3.67 2.87 29.58
CA PRO A 313 4.17 2.42 28.29
C PRO A 313 4.31 0.89 28.26
N PRO A 314 4.18 0.25 27.07
CA PRO A 314 4.42 -1.18 26.92
C PRO A 314 5.79 -1.59 27.47
N ALA A 315 5.86 -2.69 28.23
CA ALA A 315 7.11 -3.15 28.84
C ALA A 315 8.26 -3.35 27.82
N PRO A 316 8.03 -3.87 26.60
CA PRO A 316 9.08 -3.94 25.57
C PRO A 316 9.67 -2.57 25.19
N TRP A 317 8.86 -1.50 25.23
CA TRP A 317 9.34 -0.15 24.90
C TRP A 317 10.26 0.43 26.00
N LEU A 318 9.94 0.13 27.27
CA LEU A 318 10.81 0.48 28.39
C LEU A 318 12.14 -0.28 28.34
N LEU A 319 12.09 -1.57 27.94
CA LEU A 319 13.30 -2.37 27.72
C LEU A 319 14.14 -1.82 26.56
N ARG A 320 13.51 -1.31 25.49
CA ARG A 320 14.19 -0.64 24.39
C ARG A 320 14.99 0.58 24.87
N CYS A 321 14.40 1.44 25.72
CA CYS A 321 15.12 2.58 26.30
C CYS A 321 16.38 2.11 27.05
N ALA A 322 16.21 1.10 27.92
CA ALA A 322 17.34 0.55 28.68
C ALA A 322 18.42 -0.05 27.77
N SER A 323 18.03 -0.74 26.70
CA SER A 323 18.96 -1.35 25.72
C SER A 323 19.75 -0.30 24.95
N LEU A 324 19.08 0.78 24.51
CA LEU A 324 19.74 1.91 23.83
C LEU A 324 20.74 2.61 24.76
N ARG A 325 20.43 2.72 26.06
CA ARG A 325 21.38 3.23 27.05
C ARG A 325 22.59 2.32 27.22
N VAL A 326 22.39 1.01 27.34
CA VAL A 326 23.49 0.04 27.46
C VAL A 326 24.41 0.10 26.23
N GLN A 327 23.84 0.37 25.05
CA GLN A 327 24.61 0.57 23.81
C GLN A 327 25.30 1.95 23.73
N GLY A 328 25.18 2.80 24.76
CA GLY A 328 25.77 4.14 24.79
C GLY A 328 25.07 5.16 23.85
N ARG A 329 23.90 4.82 23.33
CA ARG A 329 23.12 5.71 22.46
C ARG A 329 22.30 6.73 23.22
N LEU A 330 21.97 6.45 24.47
CA LEU A 330 21.27 7.32 25.42
C LEU A 330 22.12 7.46 26.69
N ALA A 331 22.10 8.67 27.26
CA ALA A 331 22.87 8.99 28.47
C ALA A 331 22.00 9.10 29.73
N GLY A 332 20.68 9.24 29.58
CA GLY A 332 19.73 9.43 30.69
C GLY A 332 19.79 8.32 31.74
N ASN A 333 19.69 8.69 33.02
CA ASN A 333 19.73 7.77 34.15
C ASN A 333 18.37 7.16 34.48
N THR A 334 17.29 7.84 34.11
CA THR A 334 15.91 7.40 34.25
C THR A 334 15.27 7.09 32.89
N THR A 335 14.24 6.25 32.89
CA THR A 335 13.47 5.96 31.68
C THR A 335 12.86 7.24 31.08
N ALA A 336 12.43 8.18 31.90
CA ALA A 336 11.88 9.45 31.44
C ALA A 336 12.93 10.28 30.66
N GLU A 337 14.16 10.39 31.20
CA GLU A 337 15.27 11.06 30.50
C GLU A 337 15.64 10.35 29.21
N GLN A 338 15.68 9.02 29.21
CA GLN A 338 15.97 8.20 28.02
C GLN A 338 14.90 8.40 26.93
N ALA A 339 13.62 8.39 27.31
CA ALA A 339 12.52 8.59 26.39
C ALA A 339 12.53 10.01 25.79
N GLU A 340 12.84 11.02 26.58
CA GLU A 340 12.98 12.40 26.11
C GLU A 340 14.18 12.54 25.14
N GLN A 341 15.31 11.92 25.43
CA GLN A 341 16.46 11.91 24.52
C GLN A 341 16.15 11.19 23.20
N ALA A 342 15.42 10.07 23.25
CA ALA A 342 14.97 9.36 22.03
C ALA A 342 13.99 10.21 21.21
N TYR A 343 13.07 10.91 21.87
CA TYR A 343 12.19 11.89 21.24
C TYR A 343 12.99 13.00 20.54
N GLN A 344 13.93 13.64 21.24
CA GLN A 344 14.76 14.71 20.68
C GLN A 344 15.58 14.20 19.47
N TYR A 345 16.12 12.98 19.56
CA TYR A 345 16.82 12.35 18.45
C TYR A 345 15.94 12.26 17.20
N LEU A 346 14.72 11.78 17.31
CA LEU A 346 13.79 11.67 16.18
C LEU A 346 13.33 13.03 15.70
N HIS A 347 13.00 13.94 16.60
CA HIS A 347 12.51 15.28 16.28
C HIS A 347 13.56 16.08 15.47
N THR A 348 14.84 16.02 15.85
CA THR A 348 15.93 16.67 15.10
C THR A 348 16.18 16.05 13.72
N ARG A 349 15.62 14.84 13.48
CA ARG A 349 15.70 14.15 12.19
C ARG A 349 14.44 14.31 11.33
N GLY A 350 13.56 15.22 11.73
CA GLY A 350 12.37 15.60 10.96
C GLY A 350 11.08 14.89 11.31
N TRP A 351 11.06 14.03 12.36
CA TRP A 351 9.82 13.48 12.87
C TRP A 351 9.01 14.56 13.58
N THR A 352 7.77 14.80 13.14
CA THR A 352 6.85 15.72 13.81
C THR A 352 6.15 15.02 14.97
N ASP A 353 5.62 15.80 15.92
CA ASP A 353 4.82 15.26 17.04
C ASP A 353 3.58 14.51 16.52
N GLU A 354 2.92 15.03 15.48
CA GLU A 354 1.74 14.41 14.88
C GLU A 354 2.11 13.06 14.27
N ALA A 355 3.18 13.01 13.48
CA ALA A 355 3.65 11.76 12.87
C ALA A 355 4.03 10.72 13.94
N MET A 356 4.73 11.12 15.00
CA MET A 356 5.07 10.22 16.11
C MET A 356 3.84 9.72 16.85
N ARG A 357 2.80 10.57 17.08
CA ARG A 357 1.55 10.12 17.71
C ARG A 357 0.84 9.04 16.90
N THR A 358 0.69 9.23 15.61
CA THR A 358 0.03 8.22 14.75
C THR A 358 0.91 6.99 14.54
N ALA A 359 2.24 7.14 14.50
CA ALA A 359 3.20 6.06 14.46
C ALA A 359 3.17 5.13 15.69
N ALA A 360 2.52 5.53 16.78
CA ALA A 360 2.36 4.67 17.94
C ALA A 360 1.60 3.37 17.63
N SER A 361 0.60 3.41 16.74
CA SER A 361 -0.09 2.20 16.27
C SER A 361 0.81 1.33 15.41
N THR A 362 1.55 1.92 14.47
CA THR A 362 2.53 1.23 13.61
C THR A 362 3.59 0.51 14.46
N THR A 363 4.05 1.19 15.53
CA THR A 363 5.02 0.65 16.50
C THR A 363 4.41 -0.48 17.33
N ALA A 364 3.18 -0.32 17.81
CA ALA A 364 2.49 -1.32 18.63
C ALA A 364 2.16 -2.60 17.84
N PHE A 365 1.94 -2.48 16.52
CA PHE A 365 1.68 -3.61 15.62
C PHE A 365 2.96 -4.22 15.02
N ASP A 366 4.14 -3.77 15.44
CA ASP A 366 5.45 -4.25 14.95
C ASP A 366 5.63 -4.14 13.41
N LEU A 367 4.96 -3.14 12.83
CA LEU A 367 4.97 -2.92 11.38
C LEU A 367 6.34 -2.50 10.85
N TRP A 368 7.09 -1.73 11.61
CA TRP A 368 8.41 -1.23 11.19
C TRP A 368 9.37 -2.38 10.90
N ARG A 369 9.40 -3.39 11.77
CA ARG A 369 10.24 -4.57 11.60
C ARG A 369 9.80 -5.39 10.37
N ALA A 370 8.52 -5.60 10.17
CA ALA A 370 7.99 -6.32 9.02
C ALA A 370 8.29 -5.60 7.69
N ILE A 371 8.10 -4.27 7.65
CA ILE A 371 8.44 -3.44 6.48
C ILE A 371 9.93 -3.57 6.18
N THR A 372 10.79 -3.30 7.16
CA THR A 372 12.24 -3.21 6.92
C THR A 372 12.86 -4.56 6.56
N ALA A 373 12.45 -5.66 7.21
CA ALA A 373 12.92 -6.99 6.86
C ALA A 373 12.50 -7.41 5.44
N GLY A 374 11.24 -7.14 5.07
CA GLY A 374 10.72 -7.43 3.74
C GLY A 374 11.40 -6.63 2.64
N TYR A 375 11.56 -5.32 2.84
CA TYR A 375 12.25 -4.47 1.87
C TYR A 375 13.74 -4.78 1.76
N ALA A 376 14.43 -5.10 2.87
CA ALA A 376 15.82 -5.55 2.80
C ALA A 376 15.98 -6.81 1.94
N SER A 377 15.08 -7.80 2.12
CA SER A 377 15.07 -9.01 1.30
C SER A 377 14.87 -8.70 -0.18
N SER A 378 13.89 -7.86 -0.52
CA SER A 378 13.61 -7.42 -1.89
C SER A 378 14.79 -6.67 -2.51
N TYR A 379 15.33 -5.65 -1.82
CA TYR A 379 16.44 -4.83 -2.33
C TYR A 379 17.73 -5.61 -2.52
N LEU A 380 18.00 -6.59 -1.65
CA LEU A 380 19.16 -7.47 -1.75
C LEU A 380 18.89 -8.73 -2.60
N ARG A 381 17.68 -8.87 -3.16
CA ARG A 381 17.26 -10.01 -4.00
C ARG A 381 17.43 -11.35 -3.31
N ARG A 382 17.08 -11.41 -2.01
CA ARG A 382 17.24 -12.61 -1.20
C ARG A 382 16.06 -13.57 -1.36
N GLY A 383 16.36 -14.85 -1.19
CA GLY A 383 15.33 -15.88 -1.11
C GLY A 383 14.73 -16.01 0.30
N PRO A 384 13.67 -16.82 0.48
CA PRO A 384 12.97 -16.97 1.75
C PRO A 384 13.82 -17.59 2.87
N GLY A 385 14.86 -18.36 2.53
CA GLY A 385 15.80 -18.95 3.48
C GLY A 385 17.08 -18.14 3.73
N ASP A 386 17.21 -16.99 3.06
CA ASP A 386 18.42 -16.15 3.08
C ASP A 386 18.08 -14.66 3.27
N MET A 387 17.02 -14.37 4.02
CA MET A 387 16.67 -13.00 4.36
C MET A 387 17.75 -12.36 5.24
N PRO A 388 18.05 -11.07 5.06
CA PRO A 388 19.04 -10.37 5.88
C PRO A 388 18.75 -10.52 7.37
N CYS A 389 19.80 -10.52 8.19
CA CYS A 389 19.74 -10.58 9.65
C CYS A 389 19.02 -11.83 10.22
N GLY A 390 18.90 -12.91 9.45
CA GLY A 390 18.28 -14.17 9.89
C GLY A 390 16.76 -14.13 9.99
N PHE A 391 16.11 -13.14 9.38
CA PHE A 391 14.65 -13.12 9.27
C PHE A 391 14.14 -14.20 8.30
N HIS A 392 12.91 -14.64 8.52
CA HIS A 392 12.18 -15.53 7.60
C HIS A 392 10.67 -15.45 7.87
N TYR A 393 9.87 -15.83 6.87
CA TYR A 393 8.43 -15.98 7.02
C TYR A 393 8.04 -17.45 7.18
N ALA A 394 7.16 -17.72 8.13
CA ALA A 394 6.60 -19.04 8.37
C ALA A 394 5.13 -18.95 8.81
N ALA A 395 4.42 -20.06 8.73
CA ALA A 395 3.11 -20.16 9.33
C ALA A 395 3.20 -19.91 10.85
N THR A 396 2.22 -19.21 11.39
CA THR A 396 2.05 -19.09 12.84
C THR A 396 1.27 -20.28 13.36
N GLY A 397 1.86 -21.01 14.31
CA GLY A 397 1.14 -22.01 15.07
C GLY A 397 0.23 -21.39 16.15
N ALA A 398 -0.18 -22.18 17.13
CA ALA A 398 -0.88 -21.68 18.29
C ALA A 398 0.00 -20.62 19.00
N GLY A 399 -0.44 -19.37 18.96
CA GLY A 399 0.32 -18.24 19.49
C GLY A 399 1.26 -17.60 18.47
N THR A 400 2.46 -17.22 18.91
CA THR A 400 3.45 -16.45 18.13
C THR A 400 4.64 -17.26 17.64
N LEU A 401 4.57 -18.59 17.72
CA LEU A 401 5.66 -19.48 17.32
C LEU A 401 5.48 -19.99 15.89
N PRO A 402 6.58 -20.28 15.15
CA PRO A 402 6.50 -20.99 13.89
C PRO A 402 5.77 -22.32 14.06
N GLY A 403 4.88 -22.64 13.15
CA GLY A 403 4.04 -23.82 13.21
C GLY A 403 3.73 -24.41 11.84
N ILE A 404 2.83 -25.37 11.83
CA ILE A 404 2.30 -25.95 10.60
C ILE A 404 1.25 -25.01 10.03
N THR A 405 1.28 -24.78 8.73
CA THR A 405 0.26 -23.98 8.05
C THR A 405 -1.13 -24.57 8.27
N ASP A 406 -2.04 -23.77 8.80
CA ASP A 406 -3.46 -24.14 8.82
C ASP A 406 -3.99 -24.19 7.39
N PRO A 407 -4.53 -25.33 6.93
CA PRO A 407 -5.07 -25.47 5.58
C PRO A 407 -6.22 -24.50 5.28
N LEU A 408 -7.03 -24.11 6.28
CA LEU A 408 -8.12 -23.14 6.12
C LEU A 408 -7.56 -21.73 5.86
N ALA A 409 -6.56 -21.33 6.64
CA ALA A 409 -5.87 -20.05 6.44
C ALA A 409 -5.18 -20.03 5.06
N ARG A 410 -4.49 -21.11 4.69
CA ARG A 410 -3.82 -21.24 3.38
C ARG A 410 -4.80 -21.04 2.22
N ALA A 411 -5.98 -21.64 2.29
CA ALA A 411 -7.00 -21.53 1.25
C ALA A 411 -7.49 -20.08 1.05
N ALA A 412 -7.45 -19.26 2.10
CA ALA A 412 -7.93 -17.88 2.10
C ALA A 412 -6.83 -16.82 1.86
N TRP A 413 -5.56 -17.14 1.91
CA TRP A 413 -4.47 -16.17 1.93
C TRP A 413 -4.54 -15.11 0.85
N TRP A 414 -4.80 -15.48 -0.39
CA TRP A 414 -4.92 -14.52 -1.47
C TRP A 414 -6.06 -13.52 -1.24
N ALA A 415 -7.18 -14.00 -0.73
CA ALA A 415 -8.38 -13.20 -0.51
C ALA A 415 -8.31 -12.35 0.77
N ASP A 416 -7.57 -12.83 1.77
CA ASP A 416 -7.36 -12.13 3.05
C ASP A 416 -6.11 -11.24 3.05
N ALA A 417 -5.70 -10.76 1.88
CA ALA A 417 -4.57 -9.85 1.69
C ALA A 417 -4.72 -8.59 2.55
N SER A 418 -4.04 -8.55 3.68
CA SER A 418 -4.35 -7.65 4.79
C SER A 418 -3.17 -6.79 5.19
N GLY A 419 -2.63 -6.00 4.53
CA GLY A 419 -1.80 -4.94 5.05
C GLY A 419 -0.43 -5.30 5.60
N ILE A 420 -0.19 -6.42 6.21
CA ILE A 420 1.15 -6.88 6.58
C ILE A 420 1.34 -8.28 6.07
N PRO A 421 2.54 -8.54 5.50
CA PRO A 421 2.78 -9.77 4.81
C PRO A 421 2.69 -10.94 5.78
N PRO A 422 2.15 -11.96 5.24
CA PRO A 422 0.75 -12.03 4.93
C PRO A 422 0.01 -12.14 6.23
N GLY A 423 -0.96 -11.37 6.45
CA GLY A 423 -1.85 -11.56 7.58
C GLY A 423 -2.30 -13.01 7.68
N ASN A 424 -3.12 -13.31 8.65
CA ASN A 424 -3.88 -14.55 8.74
C ASN A 424 -3.04 -15.85 8.73
N GLY A 425 -2.22 -16.02 9.76
CA GLY A 425 -1.51 -17.27 9.99
C GLY A 425 -0.12 -17.37 9.36
N VAL A 426 0.42 -16.26 8.86
CA VAL A 426 1.83 -16.16 8.47
C VAL A 426 2.49 -15.01 9.23
N GLY A 427 3.63 -15.26 9.84
CA GLY A 427 4.37 -14.29 10.62
C GLY A 427 5.82 -14.15 10.20
N LEU A 428 6.42 -13.02 10.58
CA LEU A 428 7.85 -12.77 10.47
C LEU A 428 8.56 -13.29 11.73
N PHE A 429 9.55 -14.14 11.54
CA PHE A 429 10.35 -14.75 12.59
C PHE A 429 11.84 -14.45 12.38
N GLY A 430 12.66 -14.80 13.38
CA GLY A 430 14.08 -14.56 13.33
C GLY A 430 14.49 -13.11 13.66
N GLY A 431 15.72 -12.77 13.42
CA GLY A 431 16.28 -11.46 13.78
C GLY A 431 16.29 -11.17 15.29
N VAL A 432 16.25 -12.21 16.10
CA VAL A 432 16.16 -12.12 17.57
C VAL A 432 17.34 -12.83 18.27
N ASN A 433 17.62 -12.43 19.50
CA ASN A 433 18.58 -13.12 20.36
C ASN A 433 17.99 -13.33 21.77
N VAL A 434 18.72 -14.08 22.60
CA VAL A 434 18.39 -14.29 24.00
C VAL A 434 18.85 -13.08 24.83
N SER A 435 18.10 -12.00 24.80
CA SER A 435 18.34 -10.79 25.57
C SER A 435 17.03 -10.21 26.12
N ARG A 436 17.14 -9.14 26.93
CA ARG A 436 15.95 -8.44 27.47
C ARG A 436 15.16 -7.68 26.38
N ASP A 437 15.82 -7.32 25.28
CA ASP A 437 15.25 -6.70 24.09
C ASP A 437 15.62 -7.54 22.87
N PRO A 438 14.93 -8.65 22.65
CA PRO A 438 15.36 -9.65 21.68
C PRO A 438 15.34 -9.18 20.23
N THR A 439 14.46 -8.25 19.87
CA THR A 439 14.30 -7.78 18.47
C THR A 439 15.36 -6.77 18.06
N LEU A 440 15.97 -6.07 19.00
CA LEU A 440 16.92 -4.97 18.73
C LEU A 440 18.13 -5.41 17.90
N ILE A 441 18.56 -6.67 17.99
CA ILE A 441 19.71 -7.15 17.21
C ILE A 441 19.39 -7.19 15.72
N GLY A 442 18.24 -7.72 15.33
CA GLY A 442 17.80 -7.75 13.94
C GLY A 442 17.55 -6.35 13.39
N GLU A 443 16.89 -5.48 14.15
CA GLU A 443 16.64 -4.09 13.78
C GLU A 443 17.95 -3.30 13.62
N ASN A 444 18.93 -3.50 14.51
CA ASN A 444 20.26 -2.92 14.35
C ASN A 444 20.97 -3.42 13.10
N GLY A 445 20.88 -4.72 12.79
CA GLY A 445 21.45 -5.29 11.57
C GLY A 445 20.82 -4.65 10.31
N LEU A 446 19.49 -4.52 10.27
CA LEU A 446 18.80 -3.82 9.18
C LEU A 446 19.22 -2.34 9.07
N ARG A 447 19.39 -1.65 10.21
CA ARG A 447 19.88 -0.28 10.21
C ARG A 447 21.33 -0.18 9.72
N MET A 448 22.18 -1.15 10.05
CA MET A 448 23.56 -1.20 9.57
C MET A 448 23.64 -1.36 8.05
N LEU A 449 22.72 -2.09 7.42
CA LEU A 449 22.64 -2.13 5.96
C LEU A 449 22.42 -0.75 5.33
N TRP A 450 21.71 0.15 6.02
CA TRP A 450 21.53 1.53 5.57
C TRP A 450 22.71 2.44 5.88
N THR A 451 23.31 2.30 7.06
CA THR A 451 24.36 3.21 7.53
C THR A 451 25.77 2.75 7.20
N GLY A 452 25.92 1.51 6.75
CA GLY A 452 27.19 0.90 6.38
C GLY A 452 27.65 1.26 4.97
N ASP A 453 28.86 0.81 4.66
CA ASP A 453 29.54 1.02 3.37
C ASP A 453 30.11 -0.27 2.76
N ASP A 454 29.79 -1.42 3.36
CA ASP A 454 30.17 -2.73 2.85
C ASP A 454 29.40 -3.10 1.56
N HIS A 455 29.73 -4.23 0.97
CA HIS A 455 29.14 -4.68 -0.30
C HIS A 455 27.61 -4.83 -0.23
N GLU A 456 27.05 -5.34 0.90
CA GLU A 456 25.59 -5.48 1.05
C GLU A 456 24.93 -4.12 1.20
N SER A 457 25.52 -3.22 1.98
CA SER A 457 25.04 -1.83 2.12
C SER A 457 25.05 -1.10 0.78
N GLN A 458 26.10 -1.23 -0.01
CA GLN A 458 26.20 -0.64 -1.36
C GLN A 458 25.14 -1.23 -2.30
N ALA A 459 24.89 -2.55 -2.27
CA ALA A 459 23.85 -3.20 -3.07
C ALA A 459 22.44 -2.74 -2.68
N LEU A 460 22.18 -2.56 -1.38
CA LEU A 460 20.93 -2.02 -0.86
C LEU A 460 20.74 -0.57 -1.32
N HIS A 461 21.74 0.28 -1.19
CA HIS A 461 21.70 1.67 -1.63
C HIS A 461 21.44 1.78 -3.14
N ALA A 462 22.10 0.95 -3.95
CA ALA A 462 21.87 0.91 -5.41
C ALA A 462 20.42 0.50 -5.73
N SER A 463 19.86 -0.46 -5.02
CA SER A 463 18.48 -0.90 -5.19
C SER A 463 17.46 0.18 -4.79
N ILE A 464 17.74 0.92 -3.70
CA ILE A 464 16.92 2.05 -3.27
C ILE A 464 17.03 3.21 -4.27
N ALA A 465 18.23 3.53 -4.74
CA ALA A 465 18.43 4.57 -5.74
C ALA A 465 17.65 4.29 -7.04
N ALA A 466 17.49 3.02 -7.42
CA ALA A 466 16.69 2.62 -8.57
C ALA A 466 15.17 2.90 -8.40
N THR A 467 14.69 3.09 -7.16
CA THR A 467 13.28 3.45 -6.87
C THR A 467 13.02 4.95 -6.97
N ALA A 468 14.06 5.78 -7.16
CA ALA A 468 13.91 7.23 -7.19
C ALA A 468 12.96 7.69 -8.29
N ALA A 469 12.06 8.59 -7.94
CA ALA A 469 11.12 9.20 -8.88
C ALA A 469 11.88 9.97 -9.96
N LYS A 470 11.36 9.90 -11.19
CA LYS A 470 11.84 10.69 -12.32
C LYS A 470 10.94 11.89 -12.54
N LEU A 471 11.47 12.91 -13.19
CA LEU A 471 10.74 14.15 -13.45
C LEU A 471 9.62 13.92 -14.47
N PRO A 472 8.35 14.17 -14.12
CA PRO A 472 7.25 14.06 -15.08
C PRO A 472 7.33 15.19 -16.12
N ARG A 473 6.63 15.04 -17.25
CA ARG A 473 6.51 16.10 -18.25
C ARG A 473 5.89 17.37 -17.66
N SER A 474 6.19 18.52 -18.26
CA SER A 474 5.90 19.84 -17.67
C SER A 474 4.41 20.22 -17.67
N ASP A 475 3.65 19.69 -18.58
CA ASP A 475 2.23 19.99 -18.83
C ASP A 475 1.27 18.93 -18.24
N LEU A 476 1.80 17.91 -17.55
CA LEU A 476 0.99 16.87 -16.91
C LEU A 476 0.20 17.46 -15.73
N PRO A 477 -1.14 17.44 -15.75
CA PRO A 477 -1.96 17.74 -14.58
C PRO A 477 -1.61 16.78 -13.44
N LEU A 478 -1.01 17.30 -12.37
CA LEU A 478 -0.52 16.50 -11.26
C LEU A 478 -1.03 17.05 -9.93
N TRP A 479 -1.70 16.17 -9.17
CA TRP A 479 -2.18 16.47 -7.83
C TRP A 479 -1.61 15.48 -6.82
N VAL A 480 -0.96 15.99 -5.80
CA VAL A 480 -0.47 15.20 -4.66
C VAL A 480 -1.23 15.65 -3.42
N LEU A 481 -1.79 14.71 -2.68
CA LEU A 481 -2.40 15.02 -1.39
C LEU A 481 -1.89 14.04 -0.32
N HIS A 482 -1.77 14.52 0.91
CA HIS A 482 -1.18 13.76 2.00
C HIS A 482 -1.75 14.18 3.35
N GLY A 483 -2.02 13.22 4.21
CA GLY A 483 -2.46 13.50 5.58
C GLY A 483 -1.34 14.12 6.40
N ALA A 484 -1.62 15.28 7.02
CA ALA A 484 -0.64 15.99 7.84
C ALA A 484 -0.18 15.20 9.07
N SER A 485 -1.02 14.26 9.53
CA SER A 485 -0.76 13.40 10.68
C SER A 485 -0.31 11.99 10.27
N ASP A 486 0.16 11.79 9.03
CA ASP A 486 0.63 10.46 8.60
C ASP A 486 1.89 10.06 9.39
N GLY A 487 1.76 8.97 10.16
CA GLY A 487 2.86 8.41 10.96
C GLY A 487 3.50 7.18 10.35
N LEU A 488 2.97 6.68 9.22
CA LEU A 488 3.57 5.59 8.46
C LEU A 488 4.49 6.13 7.37
N LEU A 489 4.01 7.11 6.62
CA LEU A 489 4.77 7.84 5.60
C LEU A 489 4.76 9.35 5.92
N PRO A 490 5.57 9.82 6.88
CA PRO A 490 5.55 11.24 7.23
C PRO A 490 5.74 12.15 6.02
N THR A 491 4.90 13.19 5.90
CA THR A 491 4.94 14.14 4.77
C THR A 491 6.33 14.74 4.55
N ALA A 492 7.03 15.04 5.66
CA ALA A 492 8.38 15.60 5.65
C ALA A 492 9.44 14.71 4.99
N PHE A 493 9.19 13.40 4.87
CA PHE A 493 10.14 12.45 4.28
C PHE A 493 9.79 12.08 2.84
N SER A 494 8.55 12.22 2.43
CA SER A 494 8.01 11.72 1.17
C SER A 494 7.43 12.84 0.29
N SER A 495 6.16 13.21 0.47
CA SER A 495 5.45 14.11 -0.45
C SER A 495 5.96 15.56 -0.43
N GLU A 496 6.30 16.11 0.72
CA GLU A 496 6.82 17.50 0.80
C GLU A 496 8.13 17.66 0.01
N PRO A 497 9.16 16.82 0.24
CA PRO A 497 10.39 16.91 -0.56
C PRO A 497 10.17 16.63 -2.05
N TYR A 498 9.26 15.73 -2.41
CA TYR A 498 8.92 15.45 -3.80
C TYR A 498 8.30 16.67 -4.48
N VAL A 499 7.32 17.30 -3.84
CA VAL A 499 6.66 18.50 -4.37
C VAL A 499 7.61 19.69 -4.44
N ALA A 500 8.47 19.87 -3.42
CA ALA A 500 9.51 20.91 -3.43
C ALA A 500 10.46 20.73 -4.62
N TRP A 501 10.96 19.51 -4.80
CA TRP A 501 11.82 19.16 -5.94
C TRP A 501 11.13 19.41 -7.28
N LEU A 502 9.85 19.03 -7.45
CA LEU A 502 9.10 19.30 -8.67
C LEU A 502 9.04 20.80 -8.98
N ARG A 503 8.77 21.63 -7.97
CA ARG A 503 8.69 23.09 -8.10
C ARG A 503 10.06 23.70 -8.47
N GLU A 504 11.14 23.21 -7.86
CA GLU A 504 12.50 23.58 -8.21
C GLU A 504 12.85 23.26 -9.67
N GLN A 505 12.27 22.15 -10.20
CA GLN A 505 12.41 21.73 -11.59
C GLN A 505 11.37 22.38 -12.53
N GLY A 506 10.67 23.43 -12.09
CA GLY A 506 9.71 24.18 -12.88
C GLY A 506 8.39 23.46 -13.16
N ARG A 507 8.06 22.41 -12.39
CA ARG A 507 6.75 21.75 -12.43
C ARG A 507 5.78 22.48 -11.52
N LYS A 508 4.48 22.40 -11.80
CA LYS A 508 3.41 23.04 -11.02
C LYS A 508 2.44 22.01 -10.44
N PRO A 509 2.89 21.11 -9.53
CA PRO A 509 1.98 20.18 -8.88
C PRO A 509 1.06 20.93 -7.93
N ILE A 510 -0.22 20.55 -7.89
CA ILE A 510 -1.10 20.95 -6.79
C ILE A 510 -0.78 20.05 -5.60
N TYR A 511 -0.66 20.66 -4.43
CA TYR A 511 -0.34 19.93 -3.21
C TYR A 511 -1.29 20.26 -2.07
N TRP A 512 -1.96 19.23 -1.54
CA TRP A 512 -2.75 19.34 -0.33
C TRP A 512 -2.10 18.56 0.82
N LYS A 513 -1.71 19.28 1.85
CA LYS A 513 -1.42 18.71 3.16
C LYS A 513 -2.68 18.81 4.00
N VAL A 514 -3.44 17.71 4.10
CA VAL A 514 -4.77 17.71 4.72
C VAL A 514 -4.63 17.64 6.24
N PRO A 515 -5.07 18.68 6.98
CA PRO A 515 -5.00 18.68 8.43
C PRO A 515 -5.76 17.49 9.03
N TYR A 516 -5.23 16.92 10.09
CA TYR A 516 -5.83 15.79 10.83
C TYR A 516 -6.03 14.50 10.03
N ALA A 517 -5.77 14.44 8.73
CA ALA A 517 -5.77 13.19 8.01
C ALA A 517 -4.48 12.42 8.32
N GLN A 518 -4.58 11.11 8.33
CA GLN A 518 -3.47 10.20 8.56
C GLN A 518 -3.39 9.20 7.39
N HIS A 519 -2.68 8.05 7.51
CA HIS A 519 -2.34 7.22 6.36
C HIS A 519 -3.55 6.57 5.66
N PHE A 520 -4.37 5.80 6.37
CA PHE A 520 -5.55 5.13 5.79
C PHE A 520 -6.81 5.43 6.60
N ASP A 521 -7.92 5.67 5.92
CA ASP A 521 -9.21 5.89 6.57
C ASP A 521 -9.63 4.70 7.42
N ALA A 522 -9.24 3.47 7.05
CA ALA A 522 -9.48 2.26 7.84
C ALA A 522 -8.94 2.36 9.28
N PHE A 523 -7.88 3.15 9.51
CA PHE A 523 -7.34 3.36 10.86
C PHE A 523 -8.24 4.22 11.74
N LEU A 524 -9.21 4.95 11.17
CA LEU A 524 -10.21 5.71 11.93
C LEU A 524 -11.09 4.81 12.81
N ALA A 525 -11.18 3.52 12.48
CA ALA A 525 -11.87 2.53 13.30
C ALA A 525 -11.06 2.12 14.56
N LEU A 526 -9.77 2.46 14.64
CA LEU A 526 -8.94 2.16 15.80
C LEU A 526 -9.35 3.04 16.99
N PRO A 527 -9.26 2.51 18.24
CA PRO A 527 -9.59 3.27 19.44
C PRO A 527 -8.84 4.60 19.53
N GLY A 528 -9.57 5.72 19.68
CA GLY A 528 -9.03 7.06 19.83
C GLY A 528 -8.50 7.70 18.52
N PHE A 529 -8.74 7.10 17.36
CA PHE A 529 -8.37 7.69 16.05
C PHE A 529 -9.51 8.46 15.41
N GLY A 530 -10.70 7.86 15.30
CA GLY A 530 -11.81 8.46 14.56
C GLY A 530 -12.34 9.78 15.14
N ASP A 531 -12.14 10.04 16.43
CA ASP A 531 -12.50 11.30 17.07
C ASP A 531 -11.46 12.42 16.88
N ARG A 532 -10.25 12.07 16.42
CA ARG A 532 -9.09 12.97 16.28
C ARG A 532 -8.65 13.21 14.86
N HIS A 533 -9.07 12.34 13.93
CA HIS A 533 -8.63 12.37 12.54
C HIS A 533 -9.82 12.45 11.59
N VAL A 534 -9.53 12.86 10.35
CA VAL A 534 -10.48 12.93 9.24
C VAL A 534 -10.11 11.90 8.17
N PRO A 535 -11.08 11.39 7.40
CA PRO A 535 -10.78 10.53 6.26
C PRO A 535 -10.05 11.31 5.15
N LEU A 536 -9.19 10.63 4.38
CA LEU A 536 -8.45 11.21 3.27
C LEU A 536 -9.10 10.93 1.90
N LEU A 537 -9.84 9.82 1.75
CA LEU A 537 -10.52 9.47 0.50
C LEU A 537 -11.41 10.58 -0.07
N PRO A 538 -12.22 11.32 0.72
CA PRO A 538 -13.05 12.39 0.16
C PRO A 538 -12.25 13.47 -0.54
N TYR A 539 -11.04 13.76 -0.09
CA TYR A 539 -10.14 14.72 -0.76
C TYR A 539 -9.54 14.15 -2.04
N GLY A 540 -9.25 12.83 -2.05
CA GLY A 540 -8.87 12.12 -3.27
C GLY A 540 -9.96 12.19 -4.33
N TYR A 541 -11.22 11.96 -3.95
CA TYR A 541 -12.35 12.09 -4.86
C TYR A 541 -12.52 13.53 -5.36
N ALA A 542 -12.39 14.53 -4.48
CA ALA A 542 -12.47 15.94 -4.88
C ALA A 542 -11.38 16.34 -5.89
N ALA A 543 -10.15 15.85 -5.68
CA ALA A 543 -9.05 16.07 -6.63
C ALA A 543 -9.31 15.41 -7.99
N LEU A 544 -9.81 14.16 -7.97
CA LEU A 544 -10.21 13.44 -9.19
C LEU A 544 -11.39 14.11 -9.90
N ASP A 545 -12.36 14.65 -9.16
CA ASP A 545 -13.50 15.40 -9.74
C ASP A 545 -13.05 16.69 -10.40
N ARG A 546 -12.06 17.39 -9.86
CA ARG A 546 -11.46 18.56 -10.50
C ARG A 546 -10.67 18.20 -11.75
N LEU A 547 -9.92 17.09 -11.71
CA LEU A 547 -9.26 16.57 -12.91
C LEU A 547 -10.30 16.18 -13.98
N TRP A 548 -11.39 15.55 -13.59
CA TRP A 548 -12.50 15.22 -14.48
C TRP A 548 -13.12 16.45 -15.14
N ALA A 549 -13.38 17.50 -14.36
CA ALA A 549 -13.91 18.76 -14.87
C ALA A 549 -12.95 19.40 -15.89
N HIS A 550 -11.64 19.33 -15.63
CA HIS A 550 -10.62 19.78 -16.59
C HIS A 550 -10.65 18.97 -17.89
N LEU A 551 -10.67 17.62 -17.78
CA LEU A 551 -10.55 16.74 -18.95
C LEU A 551 -11.80 16.69 -19.83
N TYR A 552 -12.99 16.85 -19.25
CA TYR A 552 -14.27 16.60 -19.95
C TYR A 552 -15.29 17.71 -19.91
N GLN A 553 -15.08 18.77 -19.10
CA GLN A 553 -16.06 19.85 -18.92
C GLN A 553 -15.47 21.22 -19.26
N GLY A 554 -14.24 21.28 -19.78
CA GLY A 554 -13.60 22.54 -20.20
C GLY A 554 -13.13 23.43 -19.05
N ALA A 555 -13.12 22.94 -17.81
CA ALA A 555 -12.58 23.70 -16.69
C ALA A 555 -11.06 23.90 -16.85
N ALA A 556 -10.57 25.11 -16.58
CA ALA A 556 -9.13 25.35 -16.57
C ALA A 556 -8.45 24.54 -15.46
N TRP A 557 -7.25 24.01 -15.75
CA TRP A 557 -6.42 23.44 -14.68
C TRP A 557 -5.91 24.55 -13.79
N PRO A 558 -6.16 24.52 -12.48
CA PRO A 558 -5.74 25.60 -11.60
C PRO A 558 -4.23 25.62 -11.39
N ASP A 559 -3.64 26.80 -11.23
CA ASP A 559 -2.21 26.94 -10.88
C ASP A 559 -1.94 26.60 -9.41
N ASP A 560 -2.92 26.83 -8.53
CA ASP A 560 -2.88 26.47 -7.10
C ASP A 560 -4.30 26.32 -6.56
N VAL A 561 -4.45 25.46 -5.54
CA VAL A 561 -5.71 25.27 -4.81
C VAL A 561 -5.38 25.21 -3.32
N PRO A 562 -5.94 26.09 -2.49
CA PRO A 562 -5.71 26.06 -1.05
C PRO A 562 -6.05 24.69 -0.47
N ALA A 563 -5.22 24.22 0.47
CA ALA A 563 -5.52 22.99 1.20
C ALA A 563 -6.80 23.17 2.05
N PRO A 564 -7.64 22.13 2.17
CA PRO A 564 -8.86 22.19 2.98
C PRO A 564 -8.56 22.49 4.45
N ALA A 565 -9.44 23.24 5.11
CA ALA A 565 -9.39 23.52 6.55
C ALA A 565 -10.23 22.47 7.32
N ALA A 566 -9.86 21.20 7.16
CA ALA A 566 -10.54 20.06 7.78
C ALA A 566 -10.53 20.13 9.31
N ARG A 567 -11.55 19.54 9.94
CA ARG A 567 -11.63 19.39 11.42
C ARG A 567 -12.17 18.01 11.79
N PRO A 568 -11.65 17.40 12.86
CA PRO A 568 -12.11 16.10 13.34
C PRO A 568 -13.57 16.14 13.80
N ARG A 569 -14.24 14.99 13.72
CA ARG A 569 -15.65 14.83 14.14
C ARG A 569 -15.83 14.83 15.67
N GLY A 570 -14.78 14.64 16.44
CA GLY A 570 -14.90 14.39 17.88
C GLY A 570 -15.66 13.09 18.16
N ALA A 571 -16.47 13.07 19.19
CA ALA A 571 -17.29 11.91 19.58
C ALA A 571 -18.55 11.72 18.69
N GLY A 572 -18.88 12.68 17.82
CA GLY A 572 -20.05 12.63 16.93
C GLY A 572 -19.80 11.90 15.63
N SER A 573 -20.80 11.88 14.76
CA SER A 573 -20.65 11.40 13.39
C SER A 573 -19.93 12.43 12.52
N LEU A 574 -19.29 11.97 11.46
CA LEU A 574 -18.69 12.86 10.46
C LEU A 574 -19.79 13.65 9.74
N GLU A 575 -19.57 14.94 9.56
CA GLU A 575 -20.45 15.83 8.78
C GLU A 575 -19.66 16.43 7.60
N ARG A 576 -20.35 16.72 6.49
CA ARG A 576 -19.72 17.30 5.29
C ARG A 576 -19.01 18.62 5.56
N THR A 577 -19.55 19.45 6.46
CA THR A 577 -18.97 20.74 6.89
C THR A 577 -17.63 20.59 7.61
N MET A 578 -17.33 19.41 8.13
CA MET A 578 -16.05 19.12 8.80
C MET A 578 -14.92 18.84 7.82
N LEU A 579 -15.26 18.45 6.59
CA LEU A 579 -14.29 18.13 5.54
C LEU A 579 -13.79 19.35 4.80
N ASP A 580 -14.54 20.45 4.78
CA ASP A 580 -14.21 21.67 4.02
C ASP A 580 -13.81 21.37 2.57
N LEU A 581 -14.59 20.51 1.90
CA LEU A 581 -14.33 20.12 0.52
C LEU A 581 -14.70 21.28 -0.41
N PRO A 582 -13.83 21.60 -1.40
CA PRO A 582 -14.04 22.70 -2.34
C PRO A 582 -15.16 22.41 -3.35
#